data_0d685425dca70d23c527fd8442d5d32c
#
_entry.id   0d685425dca70d23c527fd8442d5d32c
#
_cell.length_a   1.000
_cell.length_b   1.000
_cell.length_c   1.000
_cell.angle_alpha   90.00
_cell.angle_beta   90.00
_cell.angle_gamma   90.00
#
_symmetry.space_group_name_H-M   'P 1'
#
loop_
_entity.id
_entity.type
_entity.pdbx_description
1 polymer ?
#
loop_
_entity_poly.entity_id
_entity_poly.type
_entity_poly.pdbx_seq_one_letter_code
_entity_poly.pdbx_strand_id
1 'polypeptide(L)'
;GAVLPVGCDCVVPVEKLRITDGTADLDEDAVVEPFANVHRRGLDCREGDMVLTSGTRLGAPELAVLASAGLPRASVHADPRIIIVATGDELVEPGELIEDWQIRRSNSYALRGALALRGFVRLADDHLPDDPQVLRDRLAVHLDTHDFVVLSGGVSMGRFDHVPQALRDVGVEEIFHKVAQR
;
A
#
# COMPACT_ATOMS: atom_id res chain seq x y z
N GLY A 1 -18.44 28.79 -0.91
CA GLY A 1 -18.56 28.44 -2.27
C GLY A 1 -19.84 28.84 -2.98
N ALA A 2 -20.30 30.09 -2.89
CA ALA A 2 -21.42 30.57 -3.72
C ALA A 2 -20.91 30.93 -5.12
N VAL A 3 -21.80 30.82 -6.11
CA VAL A 3 -21.53 31.30 -7.48
C VAL A 3 -21.56 32.81 -7.48
N LEU A 4 -20.55 33.44 -8.10
CA LEU A 4 -20.49 34.88 -8.25
C LEU A 4 -21.64 35.35 -9.12
N PRO A 5 -22.41 36.41 -8.72
CA PRO A 5 -23.47 36.96 -9.55
C PRO A 5 -22.97 37.49 -10.90
N VAL A 6 -23.83 37.43 -11.90
CA VAL A 6 -23.50 37.98 -13.24
C VAL A 6 -23.23 39.47 -13.15
N GLY A 7 -22.12 39.90 -13.71
CA GLY A 7 -21.70 41.31 -13.68
C GLY A 7 -20.79 41.67 -12.50
N CYS A 8 -20.53 40.72 -11.58
CA CYS A 8 -19.55 40.91 -10.52
C CYS A 8 -18.24 40.18 -10.88
N ASP A 9 -17.12 40.75 -10.47
CA ASP A 9 -15.78 40.23 -10.75
C ASP A 9 -14.92 40.02 -9.50
N CYS A 10 -15.41 40.38 -8.31
CA CYS A 10 -14.70 40.18 -7.05
C CYS A 10 -15.66 39.92 -5.88
N VAL A 11 -15.11 39.49 -4.76
CA VAL A 11 -15.82 39.35 -3.48
C VAL A 11 -15.04 40.13 -2.41
N VAL A 12 -15.73 41.03 -1.73
CA VAL A 12 -15.17 41.78 -0.63
C VAL A 12 -15.61 41.14 0.68
N PRO A 13 -14.68 40.73 1.58
CA PRO A 13 -15.02 40.24 2.91
C PRO A 13 -15.77 41.29 3.70
N VAL A 14 -16.77 40.87 4.50
CA VAL A 14 -17.61 41.77 5.29
C VAL A 14 -16.80 42.60 6.30
N GLU A 15 -15.67 42.07 6.72
CA GLU A 15 -14.72 42.75 7.63
C GLU A 15 -14.06 43.99 7.02
N LYS A 16 -14.16 44.17 5.69
CA LYS A 16 -13.67 45.34 4.94
C LYS A 16 -14.78 46.26 4.54
N LEU A 17 -15.97 46.08 5.08
CA LEU A 17 -17.14 46.86 4.80
C LEU A 17 -17.67 47.57 6.05
N ARG A 18 -18.05 48.83 5.90
CA ARG A 18 -18.87 49.54 6.89
C ARG A 18 -20.32 49.49 6.44
N ILE A 19 -21.18 48.86 7.22
CA ILE A 19 -22.59 48.71 6.91
C ILE A 19 -23.37 49.71 7.78
N THR A 20 -24.04 50.69 7.15
CA THR A 20 -24.86 51.69 7.83
C THR A 20 -26.17 51.86 7.05
N ASP A 21 -27.31 51.70 7.74
CA ASP A 21 -28.65 51.86 7.18
C ASP A 21 -28.92 51.09 5.88
N GLY A 22 -28.38 49.86 5.78
CA GLY A 22 -28.54 48.98 4.61
C GLY A 22 -27.64 49.34 3.42
N THR A 23 -26.75 50.29 3.58
CA THR A 23 -25.69 50.65 2.60
C THR A 23 -24.36 50.06 3.07
N ALA A 24 -23.60 49.45 2.17
CA ALA A 24 -22.27 48.91 2.43
C ALA A 24 -21.22 49.77 1.74
N ASP A 25 -20.41 50.45 2.53
CA ASP A 25 -19.26 51.25 2.07
C ASP A 25 -17.97 50.50 2.30
N LEU A 26 -17.02 50.60 1.36
CA LEU A 26 -15.67 50.08 1.57
C LEU A 26 -14.94 50.88 2.65
N ASP A 27 -14.17 50.23 3.47
CA ASP A 27 -13.23 50.90 4.36
C ASP A 27 -12.22 51.72 3.55
N GLU A 28 -11.78 52.87 4.08
CA GLU A 28 -10.91 53.82 3.37
C GLU A 28 -9.61 53.21 2.87
N ASP A 29 -9.10 52.17 3.57
CA ASP A 29 -7.86 51.43 3.24
C ASP A 29 -8.12 50.16 2.41
N ALA A 30 -9.37 49.85 2.03
CA ALA A 30 -9.69 48.64 1.30
C ALA A 30 -9.30 48.75 -0.17
N VAL A 31 -8.31 48.00 -0.57
CA VAL A 31 -7.95 47.81 -1.99
C VAL A 31 -8.73 46.60 -2.53
N VAL A 32 -9.49 46.80 -3.59
CA VAL A 32 -10.26 45.77 -4.28
C VAL A 32 -9.68 45.60 -5.69
N GLU A 33 -9.14 44.43 -5.92
CA GLU A 33 -8.61 44.03 -7.23
C GLU A 33 -9.60 43.12 -7.98
N PRO A 34 -9.61 43.13 -9.31
CA PRO A 34 -10.39 42.17 -10.08
C PRO A 34 -10.06 40.76 -9.69
N PHE A 35 -11.09 39.91 -9.50
CA PHE A 35 -11.02 38.52 -9.06
C PHE A 35 -10.51 38.30 -7.62
N ALA A 36 -10.44 39.35 -6.80
CA ALA A 36 -10.14 39.20 -5.38
C ALA A 36 -11.15 38.25 -4.73
N ASN A 37 -10.66 37.26 -3.98
CA ASN A 37 -11.44 36.24 -3.29
C ASN A 37 -12.37 35.38 -4.18
N VAL A 38 -12.09 35.33 -5.49
CA VAL A 38 -12.80 34.52 -6.47
C VAL A 38 -11.95 33.31 -6.86
N HIS A 39 -12.44 32.13 -6.56
CA HIS A 39 -11.82 30.89 -7.04
C HIS A 39 -12.29 30.64 -8.47
N ARG A 40 -11.43 30.89 -9.42
CA ARG A 40 -11.78 30.76 -10.86
C ARG A 40 -11.79 29.28 -11.26
N ARG A 41 -12.69 28.93 -12.19
CA ARG A 41 -12.74 27.58 -12.77
C ARG A 41 -11.38 27.20 -13.38
N GLY A 42 -10.89 26.04 -13.03
CA GLY A 42 -9.61 25.53 -13.51
C GLY A 42 -8.38 26.16 -12.85
N LEU A 43 -8.54 26.77 -11.66
CA LEU A 43 -7.43 27.30 -10.88
C LEU A 43 -6.56 26.17 -10.30
N ASP A 44 -7.19 25.14 -9.74
CA ASP A 44 -6.46 23.98 -9.16
C ASP A 44 -6.01 23.00 -10.24
N CYS A 45 -6.89 22.65 -11.17
CA CYS A 45 -6.59 21.82 -12.33
C CYS A 45 -7.59 22.06 -13.46
N ARG A 46 -7.19 21.77 -14.68
CA ARG A 46 -8.03 21.92 -15.89
C ARG A 46 -8.48 20.55 -16.37
N GLU A 47 -9.55 20.55 -17.16
CA GLU A 47 -9.99 19.34 -17.84
C GLU A 47 -8.87 18.80 -18.75
N GLY A 48 -8.53 17.53 -18.59
CA GLY A 48 -7.44 16.87 -19.31
C GLY A 48 -6.11 16.87 -18.58
N ASP A 49 -5.96 17.63 -17.48
CA ASP A 49 -4.75 17.56 -16.67
C ASP A 49 -4.62 16.20 -16.00
N MET A 50 -3.41 15.64 -16.03
CA MET A 50 -3.12 14.40 -15.34
C MET A 50 -2.87 14.67 -13.85
N VAL A 51 -3.84 14.34 -13.02
CA VAL A 51 -3.76 14.57 -11.56
C VAL A 51 -3.21 13.39 -10.77
N LEU A 52 -3.30 12.17 -11.31
CA LEU A 52 -2.71 10.94 -10.75
C LEU A 52 -2.15 10.08 -11.88
N THR A 53 -1.01 9.44 -11.63
CA THR A 53 -0.37 8.51 -12.57
C THR A 53 -0.64 7.06 -12.19
N SER A 54 -0.55 6.16 -13.18
CA SER A 54 -0.57 4.72 -12.94
C SER A 54 0.57 4.33 -11.99
N GLY A 55 0.29 3.43 -11.04
CA GLY A 55 1.24 3.01 -10.01
C GLY A 55 1.23 3.89 -8.75
N THR A 56 0.50 4.99 -8.72
CA THR A 56 0.34 5.80 -7.51
C THR A 56 -0.41 4.99 -6.44
N ARG A 57 0.14 4.95 -5.23
CA ARG A 57 -0.54 4.36 -4.08
C ARG A 57 -1.67 5.29 -3.65
N LEU A 58 -2.90 4.77 -3.66
CA LEU A 58 -4.07 5.55 -3.26
C LEU A 58 -4.17 5.61 -1.73
N GLY A 59 -3.87 6.77 -1.17
CA GLY A 59 -4.12 7.15 0.22
C GLY A 59 -5.26 8.16 0.32
N ALA A 60 -5.41 8.79 1.48
CA ALA A 60 -6.48 9.77 1.70
C ALA A 60 -6.41 10.99 0.76
N PRO A 61 -5.23 11.59 0.47
CA PRO A 61 -5.14 12.69 -0.50
C PRO A 61 -5.57 12.28 -1.90
N GLU A 62 -5.14 11.12 -2.39
CA GLU A 62 -5.45 10.64 -3.73
C GLU A 62 -6.94 10.33 -3.88
N LEU A 63 -7.58 9.80 -2.84
CA LEU A 63 -9.03 9.60 -2.81
C LEU A 63 -9.79 10.93 -2.89
N ALA A 64 -9.30 11.98 -2.23
CA ALA A 64 -9.88 13.32 -2.34
C ALA A 64 -9.74 13.89 -3.76
N VAL A 65 -8.60 13.69 -4.43
CA VAL A 65 -8.38 14.08 -5.82
C VAL A 65 -9.34 13.36 -6.75
N LEU A 66 -9.50 12.02 -6.61
CA LEU A 66 -10.46 11.25 -7.40
C LEU A 66 -11.90 11.74 -7.21
N ALA A 67 -12.28 12.01 -5.96
CA ALA A 67 -13.60 12.54 -5.64
C ALA A 67 -13.83 13.94 -6.24
N SER A 68 -12.84 14.82 -6.16
CA SER A 68 -12.89 16.17 -6.74
C SER A 68 -12.99 16.13 -8.28
N ALA A 69 -12.37 15.12 -8.91
CA ALA A 69 -12.51 14.87 -10.35
C ALA A 69 -13.83 14.21 -10.73
N GLY A 70 -14.72 13.92 -9.77
CA GLY A 70 -16.01 13.28 -10.01
C GLY A 70 -15.94 11.78 -10.34
N LEU A 71 -14.84 11.12 -10.02
CA LEU A 71 -14.64 9.70 -10.30
C LEU A 71 -15.12 8.85 -9.12
N PRO A 72 -16.22 8.08 -9.27
CA PRO A 72 -16.76 7.24 -8.19
C PRO A 72 -15.99 5.94 -8.02
N ARG A 73 -15.15 5.57 -8.98
CA ARG A 73 -14.36 4.33 -8.99
C ARG A 73 -13.03 4.55 -9.71
N ALA A 74 -12.00 3.88 -9.24
CA ALA A 74 -10.71 3.78 -9.91
C ALA A 74 -10.31 2.32 -10.07
N SER A 75 -9.68 1.98 -11.20
CA SER A 75 -9.05 0.67 -11.40
C SER A 75 -7.76 0.62 -10.60
N VAL A 76 -7.62 -0.40 -9.76
CA VAL A 76 -6.44 -0.62 -8.92
C VAL A 76 -5.92 -2.03 -9.14
N HIS A 77 -4.63 -2.27 -8.82
CA HIS A 77 -4.11 -3.62 -8.75
C HIS A 77 -4.85 -4.42 -7.67
N ALA A 78 -5.11 -5.69 -7.95
CA ALA A 78 -5.65 -6.60 -6.94
C ALA A 78 -4.64 -6.76 -5.79
N ASP A 79 -5.15 -6.97 -4.57
CA ASP A 79 -4.30 -7.30 -3.44
C ASP A 79 -3.61 -8.66 -3.69
N PRO A 80 -2.26 -8.73 -3.59
CA PRO A 80 -1.53 -9.95 -3.92
C PRO A 80 -1.83 -11.07 -2.92
N ARG A 81 -1.88 -12.30 -3.42
CA ARG A 81 -1.92 -13.51 -2.60
C ARG A 81 -0.50 -13.83 -2.15
N ILE A 82 -0.23 -13.74 -0.87
CA ILE A 82 1.10 -13.97 -0.29
C ILE A 82 1.02 -15.20 0.61
N ILE A 83 1.94 -16.14 0.43
CA ILE A 83 2.12 -17.25 1.35
C ILE A 83 3.46 -17.16 2.07
N ILE A 84 3.44 -17.39 3.37
CA ILE A 84 4.62 -17.48 4.23
C ILE A 84 4.86 -18.96 4.51
N VAL A 85 5.98 -19.47 4.04
CA VAL A 85 6.36 -20.88 4.20
C VAL A 85 7.52 -20.97 5.17
N ALA A 86 7.31 -21.67 6.28
CA ALA A 86 8.39 -22.05 7.19
C ALA A 86 8.88 -23.45 6.83
N THR A 87 10.20 -23.67 6.87
CA THR A 87 10.79 -25.00 6.63
C THR A 87 11.65 -25.40 7.82
N GLY A 88 11.61 -26.67 8.17
CA GLY A 88 12.40 -27.28 9.24
C GLY A 88 11.60 -28.25 10.09
N ASP A 89 12.16 -29.44 10.32
CA ASP A 89 11.54 -30.46 11.17
C ASP A 89 11.58 -30.10 12.66
N GLU A 90 12.45 -29.12 13.03
CA GLU A 90 12.56 -28.61 14.38
C GLU A 90 11.43 -27.66 14.77
N LEU A 91 10.64 -27.18 13.79
CA LEU A 91 9.63 -26.13 14.01
C LEU A 91 8.32 -26.71 14.53
N VAL A 92 7.84 -26.18 15.63
CA VAL A 92 6.60 -26.59 16.30
C VAL A 92 5.67 -25.40 16.47
N GLU A 93 4.37 -25.61 16.33
CA GLU A 93 3.36 -24.58 16.54
C GLU A 93 3.36 -24.03 17.97
N PRO A 94 3.09 -22.74 18.16
CA PRO A 94 2.85 -22.19 19.48
C PRO A 94 1.68 -22.91 20.19
N GLY A 95 1.92 -23.34 21.44
CA GLY A 95 0.91 -24.06 22.24
C GLY A 95 1.05 -25.57 22.24
N GLU A 96 1.76 -26.17 21.30
CA GLU A 96 2.07 -27.60 21.31
C GLU A 96 3.20 -27.93 22.28
N LEU A 97 3.32 -29.21 22.66
CA LEU A 97 4.47 -29.67 23.44
C LEU A 97 5.74 -29.61 22.61
N ILE A 98 6.85 -29.26 23.23
CA ILE A 98 8.14 -29.06 22.58
C ILE A 98 9.17 -30.03 23.19
N GLU A 99 9.96 -30.67 22.35
CA GLU A 99 11.12 -31.47 22.74
C GLU A 99 12.39 -30.60 22.82
N ASP A 100 13.46 -31.10 23.44
CA ASP A 100 14.69 -30.32 23.68
C ASP A 100 15.41 -29.83 22.43
N TRP A 101 15.19 -30.48 21.27
CA TRP A 101 15.79 -30.12 19.99
C TRP A 101 14.87 -29.24 19.12
N GLN A 102 13.62 -29.05 19.51
CA GLN A 102 12.61 -28.28 18.75
C GLN A 102 12.56 -26.83 19.19
N ILE A 103 12.11 -25.99 18.28
CA ILE A 103 11.88 -24.56 18.53
C ILE A 103 10.50 -24.11 18.05
N ARG A 104 10.01 -23.00 18.58
CA ARG A 104 8.71 -22.45 18.17
C ARG A 104 8.80 -21.76 16.82
N ARG A 105 7.83 -22.00 15.96
CA ARG A 105 7.67 -21.34 14.65
C ARG A 105 7.25 -19.88 14.82
N SER A 106 8.17 -19.01 15.22
CA SER A 106 7.91 -17.59 15.52
C SER A 106 8.00 -16.68 14.28
N ASN A 107 8.87 -17.01 13.31
CA ASN A 107 9.13 -16.16 12.14
C ASN A 107 7.90 -15.97 11.28
N SER A 108 7.08 -16.99 11.07
CA SER A 108 5.84 -16.90 10.29
C SER A 108 4.88 -15.89 10.89
N TYR A 109 4.75 -15.85 12.21
CA TYR A 109 3.90 -14.89 12.92
C TYR A 109 4.42 -13.47 12.79
N ALA A 110 5.74 -13.28 12.93
CA ALA A 110 6.37 -11.98 12.78
C ALA A 110 6.21 -11.43 11.35
N LEU A 111 6.45 -12.27 10.32
CA LEU A 111 6.29 -11.90 8.91
C LEU A 111 4.83 -11.59 8.58
N ARG A 112 3.89 -12.43 9.05
CA ARG A 112 2.46 -12.19 8.87
C ARG A 112 2.02 -10.86 9.47
N GLY A 113 2.44 -10.57 10.71
CA GLY A 113 2.18 -9.29 11.38
C GLY A 113 2.76 -8.10 10.62
N ALA A 114 4.00 -8.21 10.16
CA ALA A 114 4.67 -7.16 9.41
C ALA A 114 4.00 -6.87 8.05
N LEU A 115 3.53 -7.88 7.36
CA LEU A 115 2.78 -7.75 6.10
C LEU A 115 1.38 -7.15 6.34
N ALA A 116 0.67 -7.63 7.36
CA ALA A 116 -0.65 -7.11 7.72
C ALA A 116 -0.60 -5.62 8.10
N LEU A 117 0.42 -5.19 8.85
CA LEU A 117 0.64 -3.77 9.18
C LEU A 117 0.89 -2.89 7.94
N ARG A 118 1.33 -3.47 6.83
CA ARG A 118 1.50 -2.79 5.53
C ARG A 118 0.25 -2.81 4.66
N GLY A 119 -0.84 -3.42 5.16
CA GLY A 119 -2.13 -3.47 4.49
C GLY A 119 -2.36 -4.68 3.60
N PHE A 120 -1.45 -5.67 3.58
CA PHE A 120 -1.70 -6.92 2.86
C PHE A 120 -2.69 -7.79 3.63
N VAL A 121 -3.79 -8.19 2.98
CA VAL A 121 -4.88 -8.94 3.65
C VAL A 121 -5.01 -10.39 3.17
N ARG A 122 -4.44 -10.72 1.99
CA ARG A 122 -4.51 -12.07 1.42
C ARG A 122 -3.27 -12.87 1.78
N LEU A 123 -3.14 -13.16 3.09
CA LEU A 123 -1.99 -13.85 3.68
C LEU A 123 -2.36 -15.29 4.03
N ALA A 124 -1.59 -16.24 3.52
CA ALA A 124 -1.59 -17.66 3.91
C ALA A 124 -0.28 -18.02 4.59
N ASP A 125 -0.24 -19.15 5.28
CA ASP A 125 0.98 -19.74 5.83
C ASP A 125 0.98 -21.25 5.67
N ASP A 126 2.17 -21.82 5.59
CA ASP A 126 2.41 -23.25 5.51
C ASP A 126 3.70 -23.61 6.28
N HIS A 127 3.80 -24.88 6.69
CA HIS A 127 5.00 -25.45 7.26
C HIS A 127 5.38 -26.72 6.48
N LEU A 128 6.62 -26.78 6.02
CA LEU A 128 7.14 -27.89 5.23
C LEU A 128 8.27 -28.58 5.97
N PRO A 129 8.28 -29.93 6.00
CA PRO A 129 9.39 -30.70 6.53
C PRO A 129 10.63 -30.56 5.63
N ASP A 130 11.79 -30.96 6.13
CA ASP A 130 13.05 -30.97 5.38
C ASP A 130 13.17 -32.17 4.41
N ASP A 131 12.04 -32.54 3.78
CA ASP A 131 11.96 -33.57 2.74
C ASP A 131 12.04 -32.95 1.35
N PRO A 132 13.04 -33.32 0.51
CA PRO A 132 13.21 -32.73 -0.82
C PRO A 132 12.02 -32.90 -1.76
N GLN A 133 11.30 -34.03 -1.67
CA GLN A 133 10.16 -34.30 -2.51
C GLN A 133 8.96 -33.45 -2.10
N VAL A 134 8.67 -33.40 -0.78
CA VAL A 134 7.59 -32.59 -0.22
C VAL A 134 7.83 -31.12 -0.50
N LEU A 135 9.05 -30.62 -0.30
CA LEU A 135 9.44 -29.24 -0.60
C LEU A 135 9.16 -28.90 -2.06
N ARG A 136 9.64 -29.71 -3.02
CA ARG A 136 9.44 -29.47 -4.44
C ARG A 136 7.95 -29.44 -4.81
N ASP A 137 7.19 -30.46 -4.41
CA ASP A 137 5.79 -30.60 -4.79
C ASP A 137 4.93 -29.47 -4.20
N ARG A 138 5.17 -29.11 -2.92
CA ARG A 138 4.43 -28.05 -2.24
C ARG A 138 4.82 -26.65 -2.75
N LEU A 139 6.11 -26.40 -2.99
CA LEU A 139 6.57 -25.14 -3.57
C LEU A 139 6.02 -24.92 -4.98
N ALA A 140 5.94 -25.96 -5.82
CA ALA A 140 5.31 -25.88 -7.13
C ALA A 140 3.85 -25.40 -7.03
N VAL A 141 3.07 -25.98 -6.10
CA VAL A 141 1.68 -25.58 -5.85
C VAL A 141 1.59 -24.14 -5.33
N HIS A 142 2.49 -23.75 -4.42
CA HIS A 142 2.49 -22.39 -3.88
C HIS A 142 2.83 -21.34 -4.93
N LEU A 143 3.79 -21.62 -5.81
CA LEU A 143 4.17 -20.74 -6.92
C LEU A 143 3.05 -20.58 -7.97
N ASP A 144 2.24 -21.60 -8.19
CA ASP A 144 1.08 -21.54 -9.09
C ASP A 144 -0.10 -20.79 -8.49
N THR A 145 -0.29 -20.89 -7.18
CA THR A 145 -1.49 -20.38 -6.49
C THR A 145 -1.32 -19.03 -5.82
N HIS A 146 -0.09 -18.54 -5.63
CA HIS A 146 0.20 -17.28 -4.95
C HIS A 146 1.09 -16.38 -5.82
N ASP A 147 0.93 -15.08 -5.60
CA ASP A 147 1.69 -14.06 -6.32
C ASP A 147 3.06 -13.82 -5.69
N PHE A 148 3.20 -14.13 -4.38
CA PHE A 148 4.44 -14.08 -3.62
C PHE A 148 4.55 -15.28 -2.68
N VAL A 149 5.74 -15.89 -2.64
CA VAL A 149 6.13 -16.92 -1.67
C VAL A 149 7.29 -16.35 -0.82
N VAL A 150 7.07 -16.24 0.48
CA VAL A 150 8.08 -15.78 1.45
C VAL A 150 8.53 -16.99 2.25
N LEU A 151 9.81 -17.35 2.14
CA LEU A 151 10.40 -18.52 2.80
C LEU A 151 11.15 -18.09 4.07
N SER A 152 10.99 -18.87 5.14
CA SER A 152 11.74 -18.73 6.39
C SER A 152 12.27 -20.10 6.81
N GLY A 153 13.57 -20.23 6.93
CA GLY A 153 14.29 -21.50 7.12
C GLY A 153 14.83 -22.06 5.81
N GLY A 154 15.61 -23.12 5.89
CA GLY A 154 16.12 -23.85 4.74
C GLY A 154 16.98 -23.05 3.75
N VAL A 155 17.58 -21.93 4.16
CA VAL A 155 18.37 -21.04 3.29
C VAL A 155 19.83 -20.90 3.77
N SER A 156 20.26 -21.74 4.69
CA SER A 156 21.64 -21.81 5.19
C SER A 156 22.47 -22.74 4.30
N MET A 157 23.80 -22.73 4.45
CA MET A 157 24.70 -23.65 3.73
C MET A 157 24.83 -25.02 4.40
N GLY A 158 23.82 -25.46 5.16
CA GLY A 158 23.78 -26.74 5.83
C GLY A 158 23.61 -27.91 4.85
N ARG A 159 24.11 -29.12 5.24
CA ARG A 159 23.98 -30.33 4.42
C ARG A 159 22.54 -30.77 4.15
N PHE A 160 21.59 -30.28 4.93
CA PHE A 160 20.17 -30.61 4.85
C PHE A 160 19.32 -29.45 4.29
N ASP A 161 19.97 -28.42 3.74
CA ASP A 161 19.28 -27.28 3.14
C ASP A 161 18.83 -27.62 1.71
N HIS A 162 17.63 -28.16 1.59
CA HIS A 162 17.06 -28.61 0.32
C HIS A 162 16.27 -27.52 -0.40
N VAL A 163 15.97 -26.39 0.23
CA VAL A 163 15.13 -25.31 -0.34
C VAL A 163 15.73 -24.71 -1.60
N PRO A 164 17.04 -24.34 -1.68
CA PRO A 164 17.59 -23.75 -2.91
C PRO A 164 17.54 -24.71 -4.10
N GLN A 165 17.71 -26.01 -3.86
CA GLN A 165 17.61 -27.02 -4.92
C GLN A 165 16.16 -27.21 -5.34
N ALA A 166 15.23 -27.33 -4.40
CA ALA A 166 13.80 -27.45 -4.69
C ALA A 166 13.28 -26.27 -5.53
N LEU A 167 13.71 -25.04 -5.20
CA LEU A 167 13.35 -23.83 -5.98
C LEU A 167 13.87 -23.91 -7.43
N ARG A 168 15.12 -24.32 -7.62
CA ARG A 168 15.68 -24.53 -8.98
C ARG A 168 14.93 -25.62 -9.75
N ASP A 169 14.57 -26.71 -9.10
CA ASP A 169 13.87 -27.84 -9.71
C ASP A 169 12.46 -27.44 -10.20
N VAL A 170 11.82 -26.48 -9.54
CA VAL A 170 10.52 -25.94 -9.95
C VAL A 170 10.62 -24.71 -10.86
N GLY A 171 11.84 -24.38 -11.32
CA GLY A 171 12.06 -23.35 -12.35
C GLY A 171 12.22 -21.92 -11.81
N VAL A 172 12.45 -21.75 -10.52
CA VAL A 172 12.72 -20.42 -9.97
C VAL A 172 14.13 -19.98 -10.33
N GLU A 173 14.26 -18.78 -10.91
CA GLU A 173 15.51 -18.13 -11.24
C GLU A 173 16.07 -17.38 -10.02
N GLU A 174 17.33 -17.62 -9.66
CA GLU A 174 18.03 -16.91 -8.62
C GLU A 174 18.57 -15.58 -9.16
N ILE A 175 17.98 -14.46 -8.74
CA ILE A 175 18.42 -13.13 -9.16
C ILE A 175 19.58 -12.63 -8.29
N PHE A 176 19.53 -12.89 -6.98
CA PHE A 176 20.64 -12.66 -6.04
C PHE A 176 20.49 -13.57 -4.81
N HIS A 177 21.61 -13.89 -4.17
CA HIS A 177 21.64 -14.85 -3.05
C HIS A 177 21.81 -14.18 -1.68
N LYS A 178 22.57 -13.09 -1.60
CA LYS A 178 22.90 -12.45 -0.31
C LYS A 178 22.78 -10.95 -0.38
N VAL A 179 22.39 -10.34 0.73
CA VAL A 179 22.42 -8.90 0.95
C VAL A 179 23.45 -8.59 2.06
N ALA A 180 24.20 -7.50 1.91
CA ALA A 180 25.11 -7.02 2.94
C ALA A 180 24.29 -6.39 4.07
N GLN A 181 24.14 -7.11 5.17
CA GLN A 181 23.47 -6.64 6.37
C GLN A 181 24.46 -6.68 7.54
N ARG A 182 24.52 -5.61 8.32
CA ARG A 182 25.26 -5.54 9.58
C ARG A 182 24.29 -5.67 10.75
#